data_e012c48704690bd66bf17cb84aa07306
#
_entry.id   e012c48704690bd66bf17cb84aa07306
#
_cell.length_a   1.000
_cell.length_b   1.000
_cell.length_c   1.000
_cell.angle_alpha   90.00
_cell.angle_beta   90.00
_cell.angle_gamma   90.00
#
_symmetry.space_group_name_H-M   'P 1'
#
loop_
_entity.id
_entity.type
_entity.pdbx_description
1 polymer ?
#
loop_
_entity_poly.entity_id
_entity_poly.type
_entity_poly.pdbx_seq_one_letter_code
_entity_poly.pdbx_strand_id
1 'polypeptide(L)'
;MAKQPTYGNGKICYIEIPATDISISSKFFETVFGWHIRTDNHGSASFDDGVGEVSGMWVTGREPMGKAGLLISIMVDNAEATLKLIEANRGIIVQPISKDFPEITAHFTDPAGNLWGIYQHRG
;
A
#
# COMPACT_ATOMS: atom_id res chain seq x y z
N MET A 1 -2.72 -15.22 -14.89
CA MET A 1 -3.59 -14.38 -15.72
C MET A 1 -4.08 -13.18 -14.91
N ALA A 2 -3.90 -11.99 -15.43
CA ALA A 2 -4.33 -10.79 -14.73
C ALA A 2 -5.87 -10.74 -14.67
N LYS A 3 -6.41 -10.48 -13.48
CA LYS A 3 -7.84 -10.27 -13.32
C LYS A 3 -8.22 -8.94 -13.95
N GLN A 4 -9.34 -8.91 -14.63
CA GLN A 4 -9.90 -7.64 -15.09
C GLN A 4 -10.54 -6.93 -13.90
N PRO A 5 -10.27 -5.64 -13.71
CA PRO A 5 -10.92 -4.91 -12.64
C PRO A 5 -12.40 -4.73 -12.91
N THR A 6 -13.16 -4.52 -11.85
CA THR A 6 -14.55 -4.15 -11.97
C THR A 6 -14.65 -2.73 -12.51
N TYR A 7 -15.53 -2.48 -13.46
CA TYR A 7 -15.80 -1.14 -13.98
C TYR A 7 -17.16 -0.67 -13.47
N GLY A 8 -17.21 0.56 -13.02
CA GLY A 8 -18.48 1.12 -12.55
C GLY A 8 -18.32 2.56 -12.12
N ASN A 9 -19.38 3.32 -12.29
CA ASN A 9 -19.39 4.72 -11.90
C ASN A 9 -19.24 4.84 -10.38
N GLY A 10 -18.33 5.71 -9.94
CA GLY A 10 -18.09 5.95 -8.51
C GLY A 10 -16.98 5.10 -7.91
N LYS A 11 -16.39 4.18 -8.68
CA LYS A 11 -15.31 3.32 -8.20
C LYS A 11 -14.02 4.11 -8.01
N ILE A 12 -13.28 3.82 -6.91
CA ILE A 12 -11.91 4.29 -6.76
C ILE A 12 -11.02 3.39 -7.63
N CYS A 13 -10.35 3.97 -8.62
CA CYS A 13 -9.65 3.16 -9.62
C CYS A 13 -8.15 3.41 -9.71
N TYR A 14 -7.66 4.55 -9.20
CA TYR A 14 -6.27 4.91 -9.43
C TYR A 14 -5.72 5.72 -8.28
N ILE A 15 -4.51 5.37 -7.84
CA ILE A 15 -3.82 6.08 -6.76
C ILE A 15 -2.43 6.47 -7.24
N GLU A 16 -2.05 7.74 -7.05
CA GLU A 16 -0.69 8.18 -7.25
C GLU A 16 0.00 8.28 -5.90
N ILE A 17 1.08 7.55 -5.73
CA ILE A 17 1.77 7.44 -4.44
C ILE A 17 3.08 8.22 -4.51
N PRO A 18 3.28 9.22 -3.63
CA PRO A 18 4.57 9.90 -3.56
C PRO A 18 5.70 8.92 -3.23
N ALA A 19 6.83 9.07 -3.92
CA ALA A 19 8.00 8.25 -3.69
C ALA A 19 9.25 9.11 -3.76
N THR A 20 10.21 8.83 -2.88
CA THR A 20 11.54 9.41 -2.95
C THR A 20 12.38 8.61 -3.95
N ASP A 21 12.26 7.30 -3.89
CA ASP A 21 12.93 6.37 -4.79
C ASP A 21 11.88 5.35 -5.26
N ILE A 22 11.52 5.43 -6.54
CA ILE A 22 10.45 4.61 -7.10
C ILE A 22 10.78 3.12 -6.98
N SER A 23 12.03 2.75 -7.21
CA SER A 23 12.47 1.37 -7.13
C SER A 23 12.30 0.79 -5.72
N ILE A 24 12.67 1.55 -4.70
CA ILE A 24 12.51 1.12 -3.31
C ILE A 24 11.05 1.01 -2.94
N SER A 25 10.24 1.99 -3.30
CA SER A 25 8.82 1.98 -2.98
C SER A 25 8.08 0.85 -3.67
N SER A 26 8.29 0.66 -4.97
CA SER A 26 7.62 -0.40 -5.71
C SER A 26 8.00 -1.79 -5.18
N LYS A 27 9.27 -1.98 -4.84
CA LYS A 27 9.74 -3.25 -4.26
C LYS A 27 9.08 -3.52 -2.91
N PHE A 28 8.89 -2.49 -2.11
CA PHE A 28 8.23 -2.60 -0.81
C PHE A 28 6.81 -3.17 -0.98
N PHE A 29 6.00 -2.57 -1.85
CA PHE A 29 4.61 -3.00 -2.04
C PHE A 29 4.51 -4.36 -2.70
N GLU A 30 5.44 -4.68 -3.60
CA GLU A 30 5.51 -6.02 -4.20
C GLU A 30 5.80 -7.07 -3.12
N THR A 31 6.81 -6.83 -2.29
CA THR A 31 7.26 -7.80 -1.31
C THR A 31 6.27 -7.96 -0.15
N VAL A 32 5.74 -6.84 0.36
CA VAL A 32 4.89 -6.87 1.56
C VAL A 32 3.45 -7.27 1.22
N PHE A 33 2.91 -6.71 0.13
CA PHE A 33 1.48 -6.84 -0.18
C PHE A 33 1.19 -7.67 -1.43
N GLY A 34 2.22 -8.10 -2.14
CA GLY A 34 2.02 -8.92 -3.34
C GLY A 34 1.41 -8.15 -4.51
N TRP A 35 1.60 -6.85 -4.55
CA TRP A 35 1.09 -6.05 -5.67
C TRP A 35 1.83 -6.39 -6.94
N HIS A 36 1.12 -6.34 -8.07
CA HIS A 36 1.70 -6.58 -9.38
C HIS A 36 2.34 -5.28 -9.89
N ILE A 37 3.64 -5.32 -10.16
CA ILE A 37 4.39 -4.13 -10.56
C ILE A 37 4.70 -4.18 -12.06
N ARG A 38 4.47 -3.07 -12.73
CA ARG A 38 4.80 -2.89 -14.15
C ARG A 38 5.78 -1.74 -14.27
N THR A 39 6.91 -1.99 -14.91
CA THR A 39 7.94 -0.98 -15.11
C THR A 39 8.10 -0.68 -16.59
N ASP A 40 8.59 0.52 -16.90
CA ASP A 40 8.91 0.89 -18.28
C ASP A 40 10.42 1.20 -18.41
N ASN A 41 10.82 1.59 -19.64
CA ASN A 41 12.23 1.86 -19.93
C ASN A 41 12.71 3.21 -19.39
N HIS A 42 11.82 4.00 -18.80
CA HIS A 42 12.14 5.34 -18.31
C HIS A 42 12.20 5.43 -16.79
N GLY A 43 12.17 4.29 -16.10
CA GLY A 43 12.25 4.24 -14.65
C GLY A 43 10.93 4.47 -13.94
N SER A 44 9.82 4.54 -14.67
CA SER A 44 8.49 4.65 -14.07
C SER A 44 8.00 3.28 -13.64
N ALA A 45 7.20 3.23 -12.58
CA ALA A 45 6.59 2.01 -12.10
C ALA A 45 5.13 2.24 -11.79
N SER A 46 4.29 1.33 -12.27
CA SER A 46 2.86 1.29 -12.02
C SER A 46 2.53 0.01 -11.29
N PHE A 47 1.34 -0.05 -10.71
CA PHE A 47 0.91 -1.25 -9.99
C PHE A 47 -0.55 -1.56 -10.23
N ASP A 48 -0.88 -2.82 -9.98
CA ASP A 48 -2.24 -3.25 -9.70
C ASP A 48 -2.21 -3.81 -8.29
N ASP A 49 -3.23 -3.54 -7.49
CA ASP A 49 -3.23 -4.03 -6.10
C ASP A 49 -3.37 -5.56 -6.07
N GLY A 50 -3.36 -6.14 -4.87
CA GLY A 50 -3.29 -7.59 -4.70
C GLY A 50 -4.43 -8.38 -5.36
N VAL A 51 -5.58 -7.75 -5.58
CA VAL A 51 -6.74 -8.38 -6.23
C VAL A 51 -7.03 -7.79 -7.61
N GLY A 52 -6.22 -6.84 -8.07
CA GLY A 52 -6.37 -6.27 -9.40
C GLY A 52 -7.55 -5.31 -9.55
N GLU A 53 -8.00 -4.70 -8.47
CA GLU A 53 -9.14 -3.77 -8.50
C GLU A 53 -8.73 -2.31 -8.56
N VAL A 54 -7.59 -1.94 -7.97
CA VAL A 54 -7.09 -0.57 -7.95
C VAL A 54 -5.70 -0.55 -8.56
N SER A 55 -5.49 0.36 -9.49
CA SER A 55 -4.17 0.55 -10.09
C SER A 55 -3.58 1.86 -9.62
N GLY A 56 -2.35 2.16 -10.02
CA GLY A 56 -1.73 3.41 -9.72
C GLY A 56 -0.28 3.45 -10.16
N MET A 57 0.42 4.49 -9.67
CA MET A 57 1.86 4.62 -9.96
C MET A 57 2.53 5.38 -8.82
N TRP A 58 3.86 5.27 -8.76
CA TRP A 58 4.66 6.06 -7.84
C TRP A 58 5.15 7.31 -8.58
N VAL A 59 5.10 8.44 -7.88
CA VAL A 59 5.50 9.74 -8.45
C VAL A 59 6.53 10.41 -7.55
N THR A 60 7.52 11.05 -8.14
CA THR A 60 8.52 11.82 -7.39
C THR A 60 8.10 13.29 -7.37
N GLY A 61 8.65 14.03 -6.41
CA GLY A 61 8.44 15.47 -6.33
C GLY A 61 7.21 15.92 -5.55
N ARG A 62 6.44 14.97 -5.01
CA ARG A 62 5.31 15.32 -4.14
C ARG A 62 5.68 15.02 -2.69
N GLU A 63 5.11 15.82 -1.78
CA GLU A 63 5.23 15.54 -0.36
C GLU A 63 4.53 14.24 0.00
N PRO A 64 5.10 13.44 0.90
CA PRO A 64 4.43 12.22 1.34
C PRO A 64 3.14 12.52 2.08
N MET A 65 2.17 11.61 1.99
CA MET A 65 0.90 11.69 2.70
C MET A 65 1.13 11.32 4.16
N GLY A 66 1.07 12.31 5.05
CA GLY A 66 1.23 12.09 6.49
C GLY A 66 -0.11 11.94 7.21
N LYS A 67 -0.14 12.39 8.47
CA LYS A 67 -1.34 12.28 9.32
C LYS A 67 -2.50 13.15 8.85
N ALA A 68 -2.20 14.27 8.22
CA ALA A 68 -3.24 15.16 7.70
C ALA A 68 -3.73 14.60 6.37
N GLY A 69 -5.03 14.55 6.20
CA GLY A 69 -5.63 14.09 4.94
C GLY A 69 -6.19 12.68 5.05
N LEU A 70 -6.14 11.96 3.95
CA LEU A 70 -6.75 10.65 3.86
C LEU A 70 -5.86 9.56 4.48
N LEU A 71 -6.51 8.54 5.03
CA LEU A 71 -5.83 7.31 5.41
C LEU A 71 -6.39 6.19 4.54
N ILE A 72 -5.51 5.55 3.79
CA ILE A 72 -5.88 4.41 2.96
C ILE A 72 -5.46 3.15 3.68
N SER A 73 -6.38 2.21 3.83
CA SER A 73 -6.10 0.94 4.49
C SER A 73 -6.03 -0.19 3.47
N ILE A 74 -5.06 -1.06 3.65
CA ILE A 74 -4.83 -2.22 2.79
C ILE A 74 -5.29 -3.45 3.56
N MET A 75 -6.14 -4.26 2.94
CA MET A 75 -6.62 -5.49 3.57
C MET A 75 -5.53 -6.55 3.53
N VAL A 76 -5.33 -7.23 4.65
CA VAL A 76 -4.32 -8.27 4.76
C VAL A 76 -4.91 -9.51 5.44
N ASP A 77 -4.33 -10.66 5.16
CA ASP A 77 -4.79 -11.91 5.76
C ASP A 77 -4.29 -12.08 7.20
N ASN A 78 -3.11 -11.57 7.49
CA ASN A 78 -2.49 -11.71 8.82
C ASN A 78 -1.72 -10.43 9.15
N ALA A 79 -2.30 -9.62 10.03
CA ALA A 79 -1.73 -8.32 10.38
C ALA A 79 -0.37 -8.44 11.06
N GLU A 80 -0.19 -9.39 11.97
CA GLU A 80 1.10 -9.55 12.66
C GLU A 80 2.22 -9.91 11.69
N ALA A 81 1.96 -10.85 10.79
CA ALA A 81 2.95 -11.24 9.78
C ALA A 81 3.26 -10.08 8.83
N THR A 82 2.23 -9.31 8.47
CA THR A 82 2.40 -8.14 7.60
C THR A 82 3.27 -7.08 8.26
N LEU A 83 3.06 -6.81 9.56
CA LEU A 83 3.89 -5.83 10.26
C LEU A 83 5.36 -6.23 10.29
N LYS A 84 5.65 -7.52 10.44
CA LYS A 84 7.03 -8.00 10.39
C LYS A 84 7.66 -7.79 9.02
N LEU A 85 6.91 -8.03 7.96
CA LEU A 85 7.38 -7.76 6.59
C LEU A 85 7.61 -6.27 6.35
N ILE A 86 6.72 -5.43 6.87
CA ILE A 86 6.86 -3.98 6.76
C ILE A 86 8.18 -3.53 7.37
N GLU A 87 8.47 -3.95 8.59
CA GLU A 87 9.72 -3.58 9.26
C GLU A 87 10.95 -4.13 8.55
N ALA A 88 10.86 -5.34 8.02
CA ALA A 88 11.98 -5.96 7.29
C ALA A 88 12.26 -5.29 5.96
N ASN A 89 11.33 -4.49 5.44
CA ASN A 89 11.42 -3.87 4.12
C ASN A 89 11.37 -2.33 4.17
N ARG A 90 11.91 -1.74 5.24
CA ARG A 90 12.09 -0.29 5.38
C ARG A 90 10.82 0.49 5.69
N GLY A 91 9.74 -0.18 6.08
CA GLY A 91 8.58 0.50 6.60
C GLY A 91 8.73 0.75 8.10
N ILE A 92 7.95 1.67 8.62
CA ILE A 92 7.98 2.02 10.05
C ILE A 92 6.57 1.85 10.60
N ILE A 93 6.44 1.10 11.69
CA ILE A 93 5.15 0.93 12.36
C ILE A 93 4.88 2.18 13.18
N VAL A 94 3.77 2.86 12.90
CA VAL A 94 3.36 4.09 13.58
C VAL A 94 2.38 3.78 14.69
N GLN A 95 1.41 2.88 14.42
CA GLN A 95 0.45 2.45 15.42
C GLN A 95 0.38 0.93 15.36
N PRO A 96 0.75 0.24 16.45
CA PRO A 96 0.70 -1.23 16.49
C PRO A 96 -0.74 -1.72 16.49
N ILE A 97 -0.90 -3.04 16.37
CA ILE A 97 -2.22 -3.66 16.38
C ILE A 97 -2.95 -3.30 17.67
N SER A 98 -4.18 -2.78 17.54
CA SER A 98 -5.05 -2.53 18.67
C SER A 98 -5.92 -3.76 18.91
N LYS A 99 -5.95 -4.22 20.15
CA LYS A 99 -6.77 -5.36 20.55
C LYS A 99 -8.13 -4.95 21.11
N ASP A 100 -8.35 -3.64 21.20
CA ASP A 100 -9.55 -3.09 21.82
C ASP A 100 -10.72 -2.90 20.87
N PHE A 101 -10.47 -3.07 19.56
CA PHE A 101 -11.48 -2.88 18.53
C PHE A 101 -11.89 -4.22 17.91
N PRO A 102 -13.12 -4.34 17.39
CA PRO A 102 -13.55 -5.57 16.73
C PRO A 102 -12.73 -5.89 15.49
N GLU A 103 -12.26 -4.86 14.77
CA GLU A 103 -11.37 -5.05 13.61
C GLU A 103 -9.92 -5.01 14.05
N ILE A 104 -9.08 -5.76 13.35
CA ILE A 104 -7.64 -5.73 13.57
C ILE A 104 -7.04 -4.73 12.60
N THR A 105 -6.53 -3.62 13.15
CA THR A 105 -5.95 -2.53 12.35
C THR A 105 -4.60 -2.11 12.92
N ALA A 106 -3.77 -1.53 12.06
CA ALA A 106 -2.51 -0.92 12.45
C ALA A 106 -2.15 0.14 11.41
N HIS A 107 -1.19 1.01 11.74
CA HIS A 107 -0.73 2.05 10.81
C HIS A 107 0.78 1.94 10.66
N PHE A 108 1.24 2.24 9.45
CA PHE A 108 2.66 2.24 9.13
C PHE A 108 2.98 3.33 8.13
N THR A 109 4.26 3.69 8.02
CA THR A 109 4.72 4.50 6.90
C THR A 109 5.51 3.62 5.94
N ASP A 110 5.35 3.87 4.63
CA ASP A 110 6.12 3.20 3.60
C ASP A 110 7.52 3.83 3.50
N PRO A 111 8.42 3.34 2.63
CA PRO A 111 9.78 3.88 2.56
C PRO A 111 9.88 5.35 2.22
N ALA A 112 8.86 5.93 1.60
CA ALA A 112 8.85 7.36 1.28
C ALA A 112 8.22 8.20 2.39
N GLY A 113 7.66 7.58 3.43
CA GLY A 113 7.03 8.28 4.54
C GLY A 113 5.53 8.47 4.41
N ASN A 114 4.88 7.84 3.43
CA ASN A 114 3.42 7.90 3.32
C ASN A 114 2.78 7.06 4.40
N LEU A 115 1.76 7.61 5.06
CA LEU A 115 1.03 6.91 6.11
C LEU A 115 -0.08 6.05 5.52
N TRP A 116 -0.12 4.79 5.91
CA TRP A 116 -1.11 3.79 5.48
C TRP A 116 -1.67 3.06 6.69
N GLY A 117 -2.86 2.53 6.52
CA GLY A 117 -3.41 1.57 7.48
C GLY A 117 -3.37 0.16 6.91
N ILE A 118 -3.40 -0.84 7.77
CA ILE A 118 -3.72 -2.21 7.37
C ILE A 118 -4.96 -2.66 8.12
N TYR A 119 -5.70 -3.58 7.51
CA TYR A 119 -6.95 -4.09 8.03
C TYR A 119 -7.00 -5.61 7.82
N GLN A 120 -7.21 -6.35 8.90
CA GLN A 120 -7.43 -7.79 8.83
C GLN A 120 -8.88 -8.07 9.16
N HIS A 121 -9.57 -8.74 8.25
CA HIS A 121 -10.96 -9.09 8.45
C HIS A 121 -11.08 -10.24 9.45
N ARG A 122 -11.97 -10.09 10.41
CA ARG A 122 -12.33 -11.16 11.33
C ARG A 122 -13.57 -11.85 10.80
N GLY A 123 -13.44 -13.13 10.48
CA GLY A 123 -14.64 -13.73 10.00
C GLY A 123 -14.56 -15.17 9.69
#